data_febf8a9cc0605df35d167da7cba8021a
#
_entry.id   febf8a9cc0605df35d167da7cba8021a
#
_cell.length_a   1.000
_cell.length_b   1.000
_cell.length_c   1.000
_cell.angle_alpha   90.00
_cell.angle_beta   90.00
_cell.angle_gamma   90.00
#
_symmetry.space_group_name_H-M   'P 1'
#
loop_
_entity.id
_entity.type
_entity.pdbx_description
1 polymer ?
#
loop_
_entity_poly.entity_id
_entity_poly.type
_entity_poly.pdbx_seq_one_letter_code
_entity_poly.pdbx_strand_id
1 'polypeptide(L)'
;MANEQFVSRYRKYGEEQPYWKAGIFKIRLPFVHYKWSVPEMVQAVFMCATCLGAIPVLQEVLGVSYGVALSMVIINGFFYNLHVLLGDPVVPGWITPAIPIITAFLTDGYEMGPERTQALIAMQLILGLIFLVFGITGIGGKMVHLVPNSVKAGVLMGGGLAAIIGEMGETGRFWTYPISITVGVLVAYFCLFSPIWANLRRKYKAIDLIGKFGMLPAIIIGVVLGPIVKEIAVPAVQLWPLIKIPEFGNIWNQLSPFAIGWPSAATWI
;
A
#
# COMPACT_ATOMS: atom_id res chain seq x y z
N MET A 1 -9.24 -34.98 13.59
CA MET A 1 -9.42 -33.52 13.45
C MET A 1 -8.13 -32.69 13.59
N ALA A 2 -7.03 -33.21 14.13
CA ALA A 2 -5.78 -32.47 14.30
C ALA A 2 -4.95 -32.28 13.00
N ASN A 3 -5.16 -33.09 11.96
CA ASN A 3 -4.36 -33.05 10.73
C ASN A 3 -4.87 -32.10 9.64
N GLU A 4 -6.02 -31.46 9.83
CA GLU A 4 -6.59 -30.54 8.85
C GLU A 4 -6.11 -29.08 8.98
N GLN A 5 -5.38 -28.79 10.05
CA GLN A 5 -4.93 -27.43 10.40
C GLN A 5 -3.59 -27.02 9.79
N PHE A 6 -2.88 -27.95 9.15
CA PHE A 6 -1.55 -27.70 8.61
C PHE A 6 -1.51 -27.56 7.09
N VAL A 7 -0.55 -26.79 6.61
CA VAL A 7 -0.40 -26.26 5.23
C VAL A 7 -0.17 -27.32 4.15
N SER A 8 0.00 -28.58 4.50
CA SER A 8 0.42 -29.62 3.54
C SER A 8 -0.64 -30.04 2.52
N ARG A 9 -1.89 -29.60 2.68
CA ARG A 9 -3.00 -30.03 1.84
C ARG A 9 -3.28 -29.07 0.68
N TYR A 10 -3.46 -29.62 -0.53
CA TYR A 10 -4.00 -28.90 -1.65
C TYR A 10 -5.47 -28.54 -1.36
N ARG A 11 -5.82 -27.22 -1.45
CA ARG A 11 -7.17 -26.73 -1.19
C ARG A 11 -7.95 -26.51 -2.47
N LYS A 12 -9.25 -26.74 -2.38
CA LYS A 12 -10.18 -26.41 -3.46
C LYS A 12 -10.40 -24.89 -3.50
N TYR A 13 -10.74 -24.38 -4.66
CA TYR A 13 -11.12 -22.97 -4.79
C TYR A 13 -12.30 -22.64 -3.85
N GLY A 14 -12.18 -21.56 -3.10
CA GLY A 14 -13.20 -21.14 -2.12
C GLY A 14 -13.11 -21.78 -0.74
N GLU A 15 -12.21 -22.77 -0.56
CA GLU A 15 -11.98 -23.38 0.77
C GLU A 15 -11.20 -22.42 1.67
N GLU A 16 -11.69 -22.18 2.88
CA GLU A 16 -11.05 -21.28 3.83
C GLU A 16 -9.65 -21.77 4.25
N GLN A 17 -8.72 -20.84 4.47
CA GLN A 17 -7.38 -21.11 5.01
C GLN A 17 -7.49 -21.75 6.39
N PRO A 18 -6.67 -22.78 6.73
CA PRO A 18 -6.61 -23.29 8.09
C PRO A 18 -6.21 -22.19 9.08
N TYR A 19 -6.71 -22.28 10.29
CA TYR A 19 -6.47 -21.31 11.34
C TYR A 19 -6.66 -21.92 12.72
N TRP A 20 -6.09 -21.26 13.72
CA TRP A 20 -6.42 -21.53 15.12
C TRP A 20 -7.52 -20.56 15.58
N LYS A 21 -8.58 -21.08 16.12
CA LYS A 21 -9.67 -20.26 16.64
C LYS A 21 -9.29 -19.68 18.01
N ALA A 22 -9.26 -18.35 18.12
CA ALA A 22 -9.03 -17.61 19.35
C ALA A 22 -10.16 -16.60 19.57
N GLY A 23 -11.26 -17.04 20.20
CA GLY A 23 -12.46 -16.22 20.33
C GLY A 23 -13.08 -15.87 18.98
N ILE A 24 -13.13 -14.57 18.66
CA ILE A 24 -13.59 -14.04 17.38
C ILE A 24 -12.51 -14.05 16.29
N PHE A 25 -11.24 -14.21 16.68
CA PHE A 25 -10.11 -14.16 15.77
C PHE A 25 -9.77 -15.53 15.19
N LYS A 26 -9.25 -15.53 13.98
CA LYS A 26 -8.77 -16.70 13.25
C LYS A 26 -7.25 -16.56 13.07
N ILE A 27 -6.49 -17.00 14.05
CA ILE A 27 -5.03 -16.86 14.06
C ILE A 27 -4.41 -17.71 12.97
N ARG A 28 -3.64 -17.11 12.10
CA ARG A 28 -2.89 -17.75 11.03
C ARG A 28 -1.43 -17.39 11.11
N LEU A 29 -0.58 -18.38 11.26
CA LEU A 29 0.86 -18.20 11.38
C LEU A 29 1.56 -18.57 10.07
N PRO A 30 2.58 -17.80 9.64
CA PRO A 30 3.47 -18.18 8.55
C PRO A 30 4.08 -19.57 8.83
N PHE A 31 4.33 -20.35 7.79
CA PHE A 31 4.89 -21.71 7.83
C PHE A 31 4.02 -22.77 8.51
N VAL A 32 3.01 -22.39 9.29
CA VAL A 32 2.06 -23.31 9.92
C VAL A 32 0.79 -23.43 9.10
N HIS A 33 0.21 -22.30 8.72
CA HIS A 33 -1.06 -22.21 8.01
C HIS A 33 -0.91 -21.74 6.55
N TYR A 34 0.23 -21.18 6.19
CA TYR A 34 0.54 -20.73 4.84
C TYR A 34 1.62 -21.59 4.20
N LYS A 35 1.35 -22.03 2.97
CA LYS A 35 2.35 -22.73 2.17
C LYS A 35 3.39 -21.73 1.66
N TRP A 36 4.66 -22.12 1.76
CA TRP A 36 5.75 -21.37 1.16
C TRP A 36 5.63 -21.32 -0.37
N SER A 37 5.67 -20.15 -0.94
CA SER A 37 5.66 -19.91 -2.38
C SER A 37 6.71 -18.87 -2.73
N VAL A 38 7.73 -19.27 -3.48
CA VAL A 38 8.83 -18.37 -3.86
C VAL A 38 8.33 -17.16 -4.66
N PRO A 39 7.46 -17.31 -5.68
CA PRO A 39 6.94 -16.15 -6.41
C PRO A 39 6.21 -15.14 -5.52
N GLU A 40 5.37 -15.63 -4.61
CA GLU A 40 4.61 -14.76 -3.68
C GLU A 40 5.54 -14.06 -2.68
N MET A 41 6.57 -14.76 -2.19
CA MET A 41 7.57 -14.16 -1.31
C MET A 41 8.36 -13.06 -2.02
N VAL A 42 8.81 -13.30 -3.25
CA VAL A 42 9.51 -12.29 -4.04
C VAL A 42 8.61 -11.09 -4.30
N GLN A 43 7.34 -11.29 -4.65
CA GLN A 43 6.36 -10.20 -4.77
C GLN A 43 6.21 -9.42 -3.46
N ALA A 44 6.10 -10.11 -2.32
CA ALA A 44 5.97 -9.47 -1.02
C ALA A 44 7.19 -8.59 -0.69
N VAL A 45 8.41 -9.07 -0.96
CA VAL A 45 9.64 -8.28 -0.76
C VAL A 45 9.63 -7.03 -1.64
N PHE A 46 9.25 -7.15 -2.92
CA PHE A 46 9.15 -6.00 -3.81
C PHE A 46 8.03 -5.03 -3.40
N MET A 47 6.88 -5.53 -2.96
CA MET A 47 5.81 -4.68 -2.44
C MET A 47 6.23 -3.94 -1.17
N CYS A 48 6.96 -4.60 -0.27
CA CYS A 48 7.56 -3.91 0.88
C CYS A 48 8.57 -2.85 0.45
N ALA A 49 9.41 -3.14 -0.55
CA ALA A 49 10.36 -2.17 -1.10
C ALA A 49 9.64 -0.96 -1.74
N THR A 50 8.53 -1.16 -2.44
CA THR A 50 7.73 -0.05 -2.99
C THR A 50 7.07 0.80 -1.91
N CYS A 51 6.73 0.23 -0.75
CA CYS A 51 6.23 0.99 0.39
C CYS A 51 7.27 2.01 0.93
N LEU A 52 8.58 1.74 0.73
CA LEU A 52 9.63 2.71 1.06
C LEU A 52 9.54 3.99 0.21
N GLY A 53 8.87 3.95 -0.94
CA GLY A 53 8.57 5.14 -1.75
C GLY A 53 7.67 6.17 -1.05
N ALA A 54 7.02 5.80 0.05
CA ALA A 54 6.29 6.73 0.90
C ALA A 54 7.22 7.61 1.76
N ILE A 55 8.47 7.19 1.99
CA ILE A 55 9.41 7.94 2.84
C ILE A 55 9.66 9.37 2.30
N PRO A 56 10.03 9.57 1.03
CA PRO A 56 10.18 10.92 0.48
C PRO A 56 8.92 11.76 0.64
N VAL A 57 7.74 11.19 0.37
CA VAL A 57 6.46 11.90 0.50
C VAL A 57 6.23 12.34 1.96
N LEU A 58 6.49 11.47 2.93
CA LEU A 58 6.36 11.81 4.36
C LEU A 58 7.35 12.91 4.76
N GLN A 59 8.59 12.88 4.24
CA GLN A 59 9.58 13.93 4.50
C GLN A 59 9.16 15.26 3.88
N GLU A 60 8.71 15.27 2.64
CA GLU A 60 8.32 16.48 1.91
C GLU A 60 7.02 17.09 2.43
N VAL A 61 6.04 16.26 2.79
CA VAL A 61 4.73 16.74 3.24
C VAL A 61 4.74 17.09 4.73
N LEU A 62 5.31 16.22 5.57
CA LEU A 62 5.26 16.39 7.03
C LEU A 62 6.53 17.03 7.61
N GLY A 63 7.64 17.08 6.85
CA GLY A 63 8.91 17.60 7.35
C GLY A 63 9.60 16.70 8.40
N VAL A 64 9.25 15.41 8.44
CA VAL A 64 9.84 14.46 9.39
C VAL A 64 11.21 13.94 8.92
N SER A 65 12.05 13.49 9.86
CA SER A 65 13.33 12.87 9.52
C SER A 65 13.15 11.54 8.77
N TYR A 66 14.18 11.12 8.02
CA TYR A 66 14.18 9.82 7.34
C TYR A 66 13.93 8.67 8.32
N GLY A 67 14.55 8.67 9.50
CA GLY A 67 14.41 7.61 10.50
C GLY A 67 12.99 7.51 11.04
N VAL A 68 12.31 8.64 11.24
CA VAL A 68 10.91 8.69 11.65
C VAL A 68 10.00 8.21 10.52
N ALA A 69 10.20 8.69 9.29
CA ALA A 69 9.43 8.25 8.13
C ALA A 69 9.57 6.73 7.90
N LEU A 70 10.80 6.20 8.01
CA LEU A 70 11.07 4.76 7.95
C LEU A 70 10.31 4.00 9.04
N SER A 71 10.31 4.51 10.27
CA SER A 71 9.58 3.90 11.38
C SER A 71 8.07 3.86 11.13
N MET A 72 7.51 4.93 10.57
CA MET A 72 6.08 4.97 10.18
C MET A 72 5.75 3.91 9.12
N VAL A 73 6.61 3.75 8.12
CA VAL A 73 6.43 2.72 7.07
C VAL A 73 6.52 1.33 7.65
N ILE A 74 7.45 1.06 8.59
CA ILE A 74 7.58 -0.24 9.25
C ILE A 74 6.33 -0.55 10.09
N ILE A 75 5.84 0.41 10.88
CA ILE A 75 4.62 0.25 11.67
C ILE A 75 3.42 -0.04 10.75
N ASN A 76 3.28 0.72 9.66
CA ASN A 76 2.24 0.46 8.67
C ASN A 76 2.35 -0.95 8.07
N GLY A 77 3.55 -1.40 7.71
CA GLY A 77 3.81 -2.76 7.22
C GLY A 77 3.43 -3.83 8.24
N PHE A 78 3.66 -3.59 9.53
CA PHE A 78 3.20 -4.48 10.60
C PHE A 78 1.68 -4.57 10.64
N PHE A 79 0.97 -3.44 10.61
CA PHE A 79 -0.49 -3.42 10.58
C PHE A 79 -1.07 -4.09 9.32
N TYR A 80 -0.41 -3.99 8.18
CA TYR A 80 -0.79 -4.72 6.97
C TYR A 80 -0.84 -6.24 7.16
N ASN A 81 -0.01 -6.78 8.03
CA ASN A 81 0.02 -8.22 8.29
C ASN A 81 -1.01 -8.66 9.33
N LEU A 82 -1.51 -7.76 10.19
CA LEU A 82 -2.45 -8.13 11.25
C LEU A 82 -3.75 -8.74 10.71
N HIS A 83 -4.32 -8.19 9.63
CA HIS A 83 -5.56 -8.71 9.06
C HIS A 83 -5.41 -10.17 8.59
N VAL A 84 -4.24 -10.51 8.05
CA VAL A 84 -3.94 -11.88 7.59
C VAL A 84 -3.75 -12.81 8.79
N LEU A 85 -3.03 -12.35 9.80
CA LEU A 85 -2.77 -13.13 11.03
C LEU A 85 -4.03 -13.36 11.86
N LEU A 86 -4.89 -12.35 11.97
CA LEU A 86 -6.10 -12.38 12.80
C LEU A 86 -7.36 -12.80 12.04
N GLY A 87 -7.28 -12.91 10.71
CA GLY A 87 -8.41 -13.27 9.87
C GLY A 87 -9.46 -12.16 9.73
N ASP A 88 -9.05 -10.90 9.93
CA ASP A 88 -9.88 -9.73 9.71
C ASP A 88 -10.11 -9.54 8.20
N PRO A 89 -11.33 -9.29 7.74
CA PRO A 89 -11.62 -9.00 6.33
C PRO A 89 -11.17 -7.61 5.87
N VAL A 90 -10.77 -6.74 6.79
CA VAL A 90 -10.32 -5.37 6.47
C VAL A 90 -8.81 -5.30 6.44
N VAL A 91 -8.26 -4.73 5.37
CA VAL A 91 -6.82 -4.48 5.22
C VAL A 91 -6.51 -3.06 5.72
N PRO A 92 -5.89 -2.90 6.88
CA PRO A 92 -5.42 -1.59 7.31
C PRO A 92 -4.19 -1.19 6.50
N GLY A 93 -4.14 0.04 6.02
CA GLY A 93 -2.97 0.52 5.29
C GLY A 93 -3.25 1.74 4.41
N TRP A 94 -2.33 2.03 3.51
CA TRP A 94 -2.39 3.19 2.63
C TRP A 94 -3.55 3.08 1.64
N ILE A 95 -4.38 4.10 1.59
CA ILE A 95 -5.38 4.25 0.54
C ILE A 95 -4.71 5.04 -0.59
N THR A 96 -4.03 4.36 -1.49
CA THR A 96 -3.23 4.98 -2.55
C THR A 96 -3.98 6.05 -3.35
N PRO A 97 -5.25 5.86 -3.76
CA PRO A 97 -6.00 6.90 -4.46
C PRO A 97 -6.31 8.15 -3.61
N ALA A 98 -6.26 8.04 -2.28
CA ALA A 98 -6.49 9.17 -1.39
C ALA A 98 -5.22 9.99 -1.11
N ILE A 99 -4.03 9.45 -1.40
CA ILE A 99 -2.76 10.14 -1.12
C ILE A 99 -2.71 11.53 -1.78
N PRO A 100 -3.01 11.72 -3.08
CA PRO A 100 -2.98 13.05 -3.68
C PRO A 100 -3.96 14.02 -3.03
N ILE A 101 -5.14 13.56 -2.66
CA ILE A 101 -6.19 14.38 -2.01
C ILE A 101 -5.72 14.80 -0.61
N ILE A 102 -5.20 13.85 0.16
CA ILE A 102 -4.67 14.11 1.51
C ILE A 102 -3.47 15.05 1.44
N THR A 103 -2.56 14.83 0.50
CA THR A 103 -1.40 15.69 0.30
C THR A 103 -1.81 17.12 -0.03
N ALA A 104 -2.73 17.33 -0.98
CA ALA A 104 -3.25 18.65 -1.31
C ALA A 104 -3.90 19.32 -0.09
N PHE A 105 -4.77 18.61 0.63
CA PHE A 105 -5.39 19.12 1.85
C PHE A 105 -4.37 19.59 2.88
N LEU A 106 -3.28 18.83 3.07
CA LEU A 106 -2.25 19.17 4.05
C LEU A 106 -1.36 20.33 3.57
N THR A 107 -1.03 20.36 2.27
CA THR A 107 -0.13 21.39 1.73
C THR A 107 -0.81 22.75 1.57
N ASP A 108 -2.08 22.76 1.23
CA ASP A 108 -2.83 24.00 0.98
C ASP A 108 -3.37 24.62 2.28
N GLY A 109 -3.66 23.79 3.30
CA GLY A 109 -4.32 24.25 4.53
C GLY A 109 -3.41 24.45 5.74
N TYR A 110 -2.19 23.91 5.75
CA TYR A 110 -1.37 23.85 6.98
C TYR A 110 0.12 24.10 6.70
N GLU A 111 0.83 24.68 7.66
CA GLU A 111 2.28 24.84 7.58
C GLU A 111 3.02 23.51 7.78
N MET A 112 4.15 23.36 7.08
CA MET A 112 4.97 22.16 7.16
C MET A 112 5.46 21.92 8.61
N GLY A 113 5.39 20.66 9.03
CA GLY A 113 5.87 20.23 10.32
C GLY A 113 4.76 19.78 11.27
N PRO A 114 4.76 20.23 12.54
CA PRO A 114 3.81 19.76 13.56
C PRO A 114 2.35 19.98 13.18
N GLU A 115 2.03 21.08 12.53
CA GLU A 115 0.67 21.43 12.14
C GLU A 115 0.08 20.46 11.13
N ARG A 116 0.80 20.16 10.03
CA ARG A 116 0.38 19.14 9.06
C ARG A 116 0.26 17.75 9.67
N THR A 117 1.18 17.43 10.59
CA THR A 117 1.15 16.16 11.29
C THR A 117 -0.10 16.03 12.17
N GLN A 118 -0.43 17.09 12.92
CA GLN A 118 -1.64 17.13 13.74
C GLN A 118 -2.91 17.03 12.90
N ALA A 119 -2.98 17.74 11.77
CA ALA A 119 -4.10 17.68 10.85
C ALA A 119 -4.28 16.26 10.27
N LEU A 120 -3.18 15.60 9.87
CA LEU A 120 -3.20 14.23 9.39
C LEU A 120 -3.70 13.26 10.48
N ILE A 121 -3.19 13.38 11.71
CA ILE A 121 -3.61 12.53 12.84
C ILE A 121 -5.09 12.75 13.15
N ALA A 122 -5.54 14.00 13.21
CA ALA A 122 -6.94 14.33 13.48
C ALA A 122 -7.87 13.73 12.41
N MET A 123 -7.51 13.84 11.12
CA MET A 123 -8.26 13.23 10.02
C MET A 123 -8.32 11.70 10.16
N GLN A 124 -7.22 11.06 10.50
CA GLN A 124 -7.19 9.59 10.70
C GLN A 124 -8.02 9.17 11.92
N LEU A 125 -8.00 9.94 13.01
CA LEU A 125 -8.83 9.66 14.19
C LEU A 125 -10.32 9.78 13.88
N ILE A 126 -10.73 10.80 13.11
CA ILE A 126 -12.12 10.96 12.68
C ILE A 126 -12.56 9.78 11.82
N LEU A 127 -11.74 9.41 10.85
CA LEU A 127 -12.03 8.22 10.00
C LEU A 127 -12.12 6.95 10.86
N GLY A 128 -11.17 6.77 11.79
CA GLY A 128 -11.20 5.64 12.74
C GLY A 128 -12.46 5.63 13.59
N LEU A 129 -12.89 6.79 14.09
CA LEU A 129 -14.12 6.91 14.87
C LEU A 129 -15.38 6.59 14.04
N ILE A 130 -15.44 7.06 12.79
CA ILE A 130 -16.54 6.74 11.87
C ILE A 130 -16.60 5.22 11.66
N PHE A 131 -15.47 4.58 11.36
CA PHE A 131 -15.43 3.12 11.19
C PHE A 131 -15.77 2.37 12.47
N LEU A 132 -15.34 2.85 13.63
CA LEU A 132 -15.70 2.27 14.93
C LEU A 132 -17.23 2.32 15.15
N VAL A 133 -17.84 3.48 14.91
CA VAL A 133 -19.30 3.64 15.01
C VAL A 133 -20.01 2.71 14.03
N PHE A 134 -19.54 2.62 12.79
CA PHE A 134 -20.10 1.70 11.79
C PHE A 134 -19.97 0.23 12.19
N GLY A 135 -18.85 -0.12 12.82
CA GLY A 135 -18.61 -1.48 13.32
C GLY A 135 -19.54 -1.84 14.49
N ILE A 136 -19.63 -0.97 15.50
CA ILE A 136 -20.46 -1.21 16.70
C ILE A 136 -21.96 -1.22 16.35
N THR A 137 -22.40 -0.31 15.50
CA THR A 137 -23.82 -0.19 15.13
C THR A 137 -24.27 -1.16 14.03
N GLY A 138 -23.31 -1.78 13.33
CA GLY A 138 -23.59 -2.63 12.15
C GLY A 138 -24.15 -1.84 10.93
N ILE A 139 -24.16 -0.50 11.00
CA ILE A 139 -24.62 0.36 9.90
C ILE A 139 -23.71 0.18 8.68
N GLY A 140 -22.41 -0.06 8.86
CA GLY A 140 -21.48 -0.25 7.78
C GLY A 140 -21.91 -1.32 6.77
N GLY A 141 -22.38 -2.48 7.27
CA GLY A 141 -22.94 -3.52 6.41
C GLY A 141 -24.19 -3.07 5.62
N LYS A 142 -25.08 -2.32 6.24
CA LYS A 142 -26.26 -1.77 5.58
C LYS A 142 -25.89 -0.74 4.52
N MET A 143 -24.93 0.13 4.80
CA MET A 143 -24.44 1.13 3.83
C MET A 143 -23.83 0.50 2.59
N VAL A 144 -23.07 -0.59 2.73
CA VAL A 144 -22.49 -1.30 1.59
C VAL A 144 -23.58 -1.81 0.63
N HIS A 145 -24.73 -2.25 1.17
CA HIS A 145 -25.87 -2.68 0.36
C HIS A 145 -26.70 -1.51 -0.19
N LEU A 146 -26.74 -0.38 0.54
CA LEU A 146 -27.50 0.81 0.14
C LEU A 146 -26.83 1.56 -1.01
N VAL A 147 -25.48 1.57 -1.04
CA VAL A 147 -24.72 2.29 -2.08
C VAL A 147 -24.79 1.52 -3.40
N PRO A 148 -25.35 2.11 -4.48
CA PRO A 148 -25.41 1.48 -5.79
C PRO A 148 -24.03 1.13 -6.35
N ASN A 149 -23.96 0.06 -7.13
CA ASN A 149 -22.69 -0.37 -7.74
C ASN A 149 -22.10 0.69 -8.69
N SER A 150 -22.96 1.49 -9.33
CA SER A 150 -22.51 2.64 -10.15
C SER A 150 -21.74 3.68 -9.36
N VAL A 151 -22.18 3.99 -8.13
CA VAL A 151 -21.49 4.93 -7.24
C VAL A 151 -20.15 4.34 -6.78
N LYS A 152 -20.13 3.06 -6.40
CA LYS A 152 -18.87 2.35 -6.05
C LYS A 152 -17.87 2.37 -7.20
N ALA A 153 -18.33 2.08 -8.42
CA ALA A 153 -17.51 2.13 -9.62
C ALA A 153 -17.01 3.55 -9.91
N GLY A 154 -17.88 4.55 -9.76
CA GLY A 154 -17.52 5.97 -9.92
C GLY A 154 -16.44 6.42 -8.95
N VAL A 155 -16.52 6.04 -7.67
CA VAL A 155 -15.49 6.35 -6.66
C VAL A 155 -14.16 5.70 -7.01
N LEU A 156 -14.17 4.41 -7.41
CA LEU A 156 -12.94 3.71 -7.82
C LEU A 156 -12.32 4.34 -9.07
N MET A 157 -13.15 4.67 -10.08
CA MET A 157 -12.69 5.32 -11.29
C MET A 157 -12.15 6.72 -11.02
N GLY A 158 -12.86 7.49 -10.19
CA GLY A 158 -12.42 8.83 -9.77
C GLY A 158 -11.08 8.80 -9.05
N GLY A 159 -10.88 7.87 -8.12
CA GLY A 159 -9.60 7.66 -7.44
C GLY A 159 -8.47 7.26 -8.40
N GLY A 160 -8.75 6.38 -9.36
CA GLY A 160 -7.78 6.00 -10.40
C GLY A 160 -7.41 7.17 -11.31
N LEU A 161 -8.38 7.96 -11.74
CA LEU A 161 -8.15 9.16 -12.54
C LEU A 161 -7.39 10.22 -11.76
N ALA A 162 -7.72 10.45 -10.50
CA ALA A 162 -6.99 11.40 -9.65
C ALA A 162 -5.52 11.00 -9.51
N ALA A 163 -5.21 9.72 -9.35
CA ALA A 163 -3.83 9.23 -9.32
C ALA A 163 -3.09 9.47 -10.65
N ILE A 164 -3.75 9.21 -11.78
CA ILE A 164 -3.17 9.45 -13.12
C ILE A 164 -2.92 10.94 -13.32
N ILE A 165 -3.92 11.80 -13.00
CA ILE A 165 -3.80 13.25 -13.14
C ILE A 165 -2.69 13.79 -12.23
N GLY A 166 -2.57 13.28 -11.00
CA GLY A 166 -1.49 13.67 -10.09
C GLY A 166 -0.11 13.33 -10.62
N GLU A 167 0.07 12.15 -11.23
CA GLU A 167 1.36 11.75 -11.81
C GLU A 167 1.67 12.45 -13.15
N MET A 168 0.65 12.89 -13.91
CA MET A 168 0.78 13.60 -15.16
C MET A 168 0.72 15.12 -15.01
N GLY A 169 0.43 15.65 -13.81
CA GLY A 169 0.44 17.08 -13.51
C GLY A 169 1.84 17.69 -13.61
N GLU A 170 1.93 19.01 -13.50
CA GLU A 170 3.20 19.76 -13.64
C GLU A 170 4.29 19.28 -12.68
N THR A 171 3.91 18.87 -11.47
CA THR A 171 4.82 18.33 -10.44
C THR A 171 4.91 16.81 -10.45
N GLY A 172 4.22 16.15 -11.38
CA GLY A 172 4.15 14.71 -11.47
C GLY A 172 5.43 14.08 -12.01
N ARG A 173 5.68 12.84 -11.59
CA ARG A 173 6.89 12.11 -11.98
C ARG A 173 6.92 11.71 -13.45
N PHE A 174 5.77 11.72 -14.13
CA PHE A 174 5.67 11.37 -15.55
C PHE A 174 6.61 12.22 -16.42
N TRP A 175 6.67 13.53 -16.19
CA TRP A 175 7.50 14.43 -16.98
C TRP A 175 9.00 14.30 -16.66
N THR A 176 9.33 13.80 -15.48
CA THR A 176 10.72 13.50 -15.10
C THR A 176 11.23 12.21 -15.74
N TYR A 177 10.36 11.21 -15.90
CA TYR A 177 10.71 9.87 -16.39
C TYR A 177 9.73 9.36 -17.46
N PRO A 178 9.52 10.12 -18.56
CA PRO A 178 8.42 9.83 -19.48
C PRO A 178 8.54 8.48 -20.20
N ILE A 179 9.74 8.11 -20.63
CA ILE A 179 9.95 6.84 -21.36
C ILE A 179 9.84 5.66 -20.42
N SER A 180 10.53 5.71 -19.27
CA SER A 180 10.54 4.62 -18.29
C SER A 180 9.15 4.34 -17.75
N ILE A 181 8.38 5.38 -17.41
CA ILE A 181 7.01 5.23 -16.92
C ILE A 181 6.10 4.71 -18.02
N THR A 182 6.16 5.27 -19.24
CA THR A 182 5.32 4.83 -20.35
C THR A 182 5.54 3.35 -20.68
N VAL A 183 6.79 2.94 -20.82
CA VAL A 183 7.12 1.53 -21.10
C VAL A 183 6.71 0.64 -19.95
N GLY A 184 6.98 1.04 -18.71
CA GLY A 184 6.55 0.31 -17.52
C GLY A 184 5.04 0.09 -17.47
N VAL A 185 4.25 1.14 -17.73
CA VAL A 185 2.78 1.07 -17.77
C VAL A 185 2.29 0.16 -18.90
N LEU A 186 2.86 0.27 -20.10
CA LEU A 186 2.48 -0.59 -21.24
C LEU A 186 2.78 -2.07 -20.94
N VAL A 187 3.94 -2.36 -20.35
CA VAL A 187 4.29 -3.74 -19.96
C VAL A 187 3.37 -4.24 -18.84
N ALA A 188 3.08 -3.41 -17.83
CA ALA A 188 2.14 -3.77 -16.77
C ALA A 188 0.75 -4.09 -17.33
N TYR A 189 0.24 -3.22 -18.19
CA TYR A 189 -1.05 -3.42 -18.85
C TYR A 189 -1.07 -4.71 -19.69
N PHE A 190 -0.01 -4.96 -20.46
CA PHE A 190 0.12 -6.18 -21.23
C PHE A 190 0.15 -7.43 -20.33
N CYS A 191 0.95 -7.43 -19.27
CA CYS A 191 1.07 -8.57 -18.35
C CYS A 191 -0.22 -8.85 -17.55
N LEU A 192 -0.99 -7.81 -17.19
CA LEU A 192 -2.17 -7.98 -16.37
C LEU A 192 -3.46 -8.21 -17.16
N PHE A 193 -3.62 -7.55 -18.30
CA PHE A 193 -4.91 -7.49 -18.99
C PHE A 193 -4.90 -8.11 -20.40
N SER A 194 -3.73 -8.44 -20.99
CA SER A 194 -3.68 -8.96 -22.34
C SER A 194 -4.16 -10.41 -22.45
N PRO A 195 -5.16 -10.72 -23.29
CA PRO A 195 -5.54 -12.09 -23.60
C PRO A 195 -4.40 -12.90 -24.23
N ILE A 196 -3.52 -12.23 -24.98
CA ILE A 196 -2.34 -12.87 -25.61
C ILE A 196 -1.41 -13.38 -24.51
N TRP A 197 -1.12 -12.55 -23.50
CA TRP A 197 -0.32 -12.94 -22.35
C TRP A 197 -0.95 -14.11 -21.58
N ALA A 198 -2.25 -14.04 -21.34
CA ALA A 198 -2.98 -15.12 -20.68
C ALA A 198 -2.88 -16.46 -21.43
N ASN A 199 -2.97 -16.42 -22.76
CA ASN A 199 -2.81 -17.62 -23.62
C ASN A 199 -1.37 -18.15 -23.61
N LEU A 200 -0.37 -17.26 -23.64
CA LEU A 200 1.05 -17.65 -23.57
C LEU A 200 1.37 -18.31 -22.21
N ARG A 201 0.84 -17.81 -21.11
CA ARG A 201 0.98 -18.42 -19.79
C ARG A 201 0.42 -19.84 -19.73
N ARG A 202 -0.71 -20.08 -20.38
CA ARG A 202 -1.30 -21.43 -20.47
C ARG A 202 -0.44 -22.40 -21.29
N LYS A 203 0.26 -21.88 -22.29
CA LYS A 203 1.04 -22.70 -23.24
C LYS A 203 2.46 -22.99 -22.73
N TYR A 204 3.10 -22.02 -22.07
CA TYR A 204 4.52 -22.10 -21.69
C TYR A 204 4.71 -21.94 -20.18
N LYS A 205 5.27 -22.98 -19.53
CA LYS A 205 5.53 -22.98 -18.06
C LYS A 205 6.47 -21.86 -17.61
N ALA A 206 7.47 -21.49 -18.43
CA ALA A 206 8.38 -20.39 -18.11
C ALA A 206 7.64 -19.03 -18.09
N ILE A 207 6.73 -18.80 -19.03
CA ILE A 207 5.91 -17.58 -19.07
C ILE A 207 4.90 -17.59 -17.92
N ASP A 208 4.34 -18.74 -17.56
CA ASP A 208 3.47 -18.85 -16.40
C ASP A 208 4.21 -18.52 -15.09
N LEU A 209 5.47 -18.95 -14.96
CA LEU A 209 6.30 -18.60 -13.84
C LEU A 209 6.53 -17.07 -13.75
N ILE A 210 6.88 -16.44 -14.88
CA ILE A 210 7.02 -14.96 -14.95
C ILE A 210 5.68 -14.28 -14.61
N GLY A 211 4.58 -14.79 -15.13
CA GLY A 211 3.24 -14.26 -14.86
C GLY A 211 2.81 -14.36 -13.40
N LYS A 212 3.37 -15.29 -12.63
CA LYS A 212 3.14 -15.38 -11.17
C LYS A 212 3.75 -14.22 -10.37
N PHE A 213 4.71 -13.51 -10.96
CA PHE A 213 5.29 -12.31 -10.35
C PHE A 213 4.46 -11.03 -10.55
N GLY A 214 3.29 -11.11 -11.16
CA GLY A 214 2.35 -9.98 -11.30
C GLY A 214 2.94 -8.77 -12.02
N MET A 215 3.02 -7.63 -11.35
CA MET A 215 3.57 -6.38 -11.90
C MET A 215 5.10 -6.28 -11.88
N LEU A 216 5.78 -7.22 -11.23
CA LEU A 216 7.23 -7.18 -11.06
C LEU A 216 8.02 -7.04 -12.38
N PRO A 217 7.68 -7.76 -13.47
CA PRO A 217 8.36 -7.58 -14.74
C PRO A 217 8.31 -6.15 -15.28
N ALA A 218 7.17 -5.47 -15.10
CA ALA A 218 7.01 -4.08 -15.53
C ALA A 218 7.88 -3.12 -14.69
N ILE A 219 7.95 -3.34 -13.38
CA ILE A 219 8.79 -2.55 -12.47
C ILE A 219 10.26 -2.73 -12.83
N ILE A 220 10.71 -3.97 -13.04
CA ILE A 220 12.10 -4.27 -13.41
C ILE A 220 12.46 -3.59 -14.74
N ILE A 221 11.59 -3.71 -15.75
CA ILE A 221 11.83 -3.10 -17.06
C ILE A 221 11.91 -1.57 -16.92
N GLY A 222 10.99 -0.93 -16.19
CA GLY A 222 11.01 0.52 -15.98
C GLY A 222 12.29 0.98 -15.27
N VAL A 223 12.68 0.28 -14.20
CA VAL A 223 13.91 0.62 -13.43
C VAL A 223 15.18 0.43 -14.26
N VAL A 224 15.27 -0.65 -15.05
CA VAL A 224 16.45 -0.91 -15.90
C VAL A 224 16.49 0.05 -17.10
N LEU A 225 15.35 0.41 -17.64
CA LEU A 225 15.27 1.31 -18.80
C LEU A 225 15.69 2.73 -18.45
N GLY A 226 15.38 3.23 -17.25
CA GLY A 226 15.68 4.59 -16.84
C GLY A 226 17.14 5.01 -17.03
N PRO A 227 18.12 4.28 -16.52
CA PRO A 227 19.54 4.55 -16.78
C PRO A 227 19.93 4.43 -18.27
N ILE A 228 19.34 3.49 -19.01
CA ILE A 228 19.64 3.26 -20.43
C ILE A 228 19.22 4.46 -21.27
N VAL A 229 18.04 5.01 -21.02
CA VAL A 229 17.52 6.18 -21.72
C VAL A 229 18.01 7.50 -21.10
N LYS A 230 18.86 7.44 -20.07
CA LYS A 230 19.42 8.58 -19.35
C LYS A 230 18.37 9.46 -18.63
N GLU A 231 17.22 8.93 -18.33
CA GLU A 231 16.22 9.60 -17.49
C GLU A 231 16.60 9.58 -16.03
N ILE A 232 17.29 8.52 -15.58
CA ILE A 232 17.75 8.34 -14.21
C ILE A 232 19.26 8.13 -14.24
N ALA A 233 19.97 8.79 -13.34
CA ALA A 233 21.37 8.47 -13.12
C ALA A 233 21.50 7.02 -12.61
N VAL A 234 22.56 6.34 -13.03
CA VAL A 234 22.84 4.99 -12.51
C VAL A 234 22.90 5.08 -10.99
N PRO A 235 22.02 4.38 -10.25
CA PRO A 235 22.00 4.50 -8.80
C PRO A 235 23.33 4.05 -8.22
N ALA A 236 23.98 4.92 -7.46
CA ALA A 236 25.15 4.53 -6.66
C ALA A 236 24.65 3.60 -5.56
N VAL A 237 24.99 2.32 -5.68
CA VAL A 237 24.64 1.35 -4.66
C VAL A 237 25.51 1.62 -3.43
N GLN A 238 24.93 2.28 -2.45
CA GLN A 238 25.58 2.43 -1.14
C GLN A 238 25.36 1.15 -0.34
N LEU A 239 26.41 0.35 -0.25
CA LEU A 239 26.40 -0.89 0.54
C LEU A 239 26.55 -0.63 2.04
N TRP A 240 26.87 0.59 2.45
CA TRP A 240 27.05 0.94 3.84
C TRP A 240 26.29 2.24 4.20
N PRO A 241 25.57 2.29 5.35
CA PRO A 241 25.28 1.15 6.24
C PRO A 241 24.30 0.16 5.63
N LEU A 242 24.57 -1.13 5.76
CA LEU A 242 23.74 -2.24 5.27
C LEU A 242 22.33 -2.24 5.91
N ILE A 243 22.25 -1.75 7.14
CA ILE A 243 21.01 -1.68 7.92
C ILE A 243 20.86 -0.25 8.42
N LYS A 244 19.77 0.41 8.04
CA LYS A 244 19.35 1.67 8.65
C LYS A 244 18.41 1.36 9.81
N ILE A 245 18.77 1.84 11.00
CA ILE A 245 17.99 1.62 12.20
C ILE A 245 16.82 2.63 12.23
N PRO A 246 15.56 2.17 12.39
CA PRO A 246 14.41 3.06 12.52
C PRO A 246 14.47 3.83 13.85
N GLU A 247 13.98 5.06 13.84
CA GLU A 247 13.99 5.95 14.99
C GLU A 247 12.64 5.93 15.71
N PHE A 248 12.24 4.79 16.25
CA PHE A 248 10.93 4.65 16.92
C PHE A 248 10.77 5.61 18.10
N GLY A 249 11.84 5.87 18.85
CA GLY A 249 11.80 6.81 19.99
C GLY A 249 11.53 8.26 19.56
N ASN A 250 12.02 8.67 18.40
CA ASN A 250 11.85 10.03 17.89
C ASN A 250 10.48 10.29 17.27
N ILE A 251 9.68 9.24 17.02
CA ILE A 251 8.28 9.40 16.57
C ILE A 251 7.52 10.26 17.57
N TRP A 252 7.65 9.99 18.87
CA TRP A 252 6.98 10.74 19.91
C TRP A 252 7.40 12.21 19.95
N ASN A 253 8.68 12.49 19.71
CA ASN A 253 9.21 13.84 19.74
C ASN A 253 8.79 14.65 18.50
N GLN A 254 8.76 14.03 17.30
CA GLN A 254 8.45 14.73 16.07
C GLN A 254 6.95 14.78 15.75
N LEU A 255 6.19 13.75 16.11
CA LEU A 255 4.75 13.71 15.85
C LEU A 255 3.90 14.26 17.00
N SER A 256 4.49 14.51 18.16
CA SER A 256 3.79 15.04 19.36
C SER A 256 2.40 14.40 19.57
N PRO A 257 2.32 13.10 19.84
CA PRO A 257 1.04 12.37 19.84
C PRO A 257 0.05 12.89 20.90
N PHE A 258 0.54 13.61 21.92
CA PHE A 258 -0.31 14.25 22.93
C PHE A 258 -0.71 15.70 22.58
N ALA A 259 -0.03 16.33 21.62
CA ALA A 259 -0.43 17.61 21.07
C ALA A 259 -1.34 17.40 19.87
N ILE A 260 -2.41 16.63 20.04
CA ILE A 260 -3.49 16.55 19.06
C ILE A 260 -4.16 17.92 19.11
N GLY A 261 -3.59 18.86 18.35
CA GLY A 261 -4.25 20.09 18.02
C GLY A 261 -5.47 19.72 17.22
N TRP A 262 -6.61 19.72 17.87
CA TRP A 262 -7.86 19.59 17.16
C TRP A 262 -7.95 20.80 16.23
N PRO A 263 -7.92 20.63 14.91
CA PRO A 263 -8.08 21.75 14.00
C PRO A 263 -9.36 22.48 14.39
N SER A 264 -9.33 23.79 14.47
CA SER A 264 -10.53 24.56 14.76
C SER A 264 -11.64 24.11 13.79
N ALA A 265 -12.89 24.06 14.25
CA ALA A 265 -14.02 23.65 13.42
C ALA A 265 -14.09 24.39 12.07
N ALA A 266 -13.53 25.61 12.00
CA ALA A 266 -13.41 26.40 10.79
C ALA A 266 -12.47 25.81 9.70
N THR A 267 -11.58 24.89 10.04
CA THR A 267 -10.66 24.24 9.09
C THR A 267 -11.24 22.95 8.48
N TRP A 268 -12.43 22.52 8.93
CA TRP A 268 -13.10 21.30 8.49
C TRP A 268 -14.33 21.55 7.61
N ILE A 269 -14.71 22.79 7.41
CA ILE A 269 -15.79 23.25 6.56
C ILE A 269 -15.19 23.86 5.29
#